data_9dfd0ee596b925f0be667d4400803596
#
_entry.id   9dfd0ee596b925f0be667d4400803596
#
_cell.length_a   1.000
_cell.length_b   1.000
_cell.length_c   1.000
_cell.angle_alpha   90.00
_cell.angle_beta   90.00
_cell.angle_gamma   90.00
#
_symmetry.space_group_name_H-M   'P 1'
#
loop_
_entity.id
_entity.type
_entity.pdbx_description
1 polymer ?
#
loop_
_entity_poly.entity_id
_entity_poly.type
_entity_poly.pdbx_seq_one_letter_code
_entity_poly.pdbx_strand_id
1 'polypeptide(L)'
;GTESGGAGLLEHCRAVQDWVDEIRRAHPDVMIENCSSGAMRADYAMLSRLDMQSTSDQADPSIYAAIAAGAGVAILPEQQGNWGYAQEEMDDETAVFTLTAGVLGRLYLSGFINRMGDRRLALVRDAVALHRRVLDEQGHLMPWWPDDLPDFNGPWLAYGLRHNHAIAEAVYPDVAALMDGNEHVEYLAVWRRGGVDSMYLQLGHGAHVRQVFPDPGQPDHAPGARPWTVEHVDPDTVRLTVADSERPSARIFEISYRAQ
;
A
#
# COMPACT_ATOMS: atom_id res chain seq x y z
N GLY A 1 -41.17 17.19 2.57
CA GLY A 1 -41.41 17.05 1.15
C GLY A 1 -40.45 17.92 0.36
N THR A 2 -39.66 17.30 -0.44
CA THR A 2 -38.63 17.96 -1.24
C THR A 2 -39.17 18.25 -2.64
N GLU A 3 -38.90 19.42 -3.15
CA GLU A 3 -39.39 19.88 -4.48
C GLU A 3 -38.79 19.13 -5.67
N SER A 4 -37.70 18.35 -5.44
CA SER A 4 -37.10 17.50 -6.46
C SER A 4 -36.72 16.12 -5.93
N GLY A 5 -36.71 15.09 -6.78
CA GLY A 5 -36.45 13.71 -6.39
C GLY A 5 -35.06 13.44 -5.79
N GLY A 6 -34.08 14.31 -6.00
CA GLY A 6 -32.73 14.18 -5.45
C GLY A 6 -32.48 15.01 -4.20
N ALA A 7 -33.30 16.03 -3.91
CA ALA A 7 -33.05 16.96 -2.82
C ALA A 7 -33.09 16.27 -1.44
N GLY A 8 -34.02 15.35 -1.22
CA GLY A 8 -34.10 14.62 0.04
C GLY A 8 -32.91 13.71 0.30
N LEU A 9 -32.34 13.09 -0.74
CA LEU A 9 -31.12 12.29 -0.62
C LEU A 9 -29.92 13.19 -0.28
N LEU A 10 -29.77 14.32 -0.94
CA LEU A 10 -28.71 15.28 -0.65
C LEU A 10 -28.79 15.81 0.79
N GLU A 11 -29.99 16.17 1.26
CA GLU A 11 -30.22 16.61 2.64
C GLU A 11 -29.86 15.50 3.64
N HIS A 12 -30.22 14.25 3.35
CA HIS A 12 -29.84 13.11 4.17
C HIS A 12 -28.31 12.92 4.23
N CYS A 13 -27.64 12.97 3.08
CA CYS A 13 -26.16 12.86 3.03
C CYS A 13 -25.49 13.97 3.87
N ARG A 14 -25.98 15.20 3.77
CA ARG A 14 -25.49 16.33 4.58
C ARG A 14 -25.72 16.11 6.06
N ALA A 15 -26.91 15.65 6.45
CA ALA A 15 -27.23 15.36 7.85
C ALA A 15 -26.34 14.25 8.43
N VAL A 16 -25.96 13.24 7.64
CA VAL A 16 -24.97 12.21 8.05
C VAL A 16 -23.59 12.83 8.27
N GLN A 17 -23.16 13.72 7.37
CA GLN A 17 -21.87 14.42 7.50
C GLN A 17 -21.85 15.32 8.75
N ASP A 18 -22.91 16.10 8.98
CA ASP A 18 -23.07 16.95 10.17
C ASP A 18 -23.03 16.12 11.46
N TRP A 19 -23.69 14.97 11.47
CA TRP A 19 -23.68 14.05 12.60
C TRP A 19 -22.27 13.47 12.87
N VAL A 20 -21.51 13.10 11.84
CA VAL A 20 -20.11 12.67 11.98
C VAL A 20 -19.26 13.81 12.55
N ASP A 21 -19.44 15.04 12.07
CA ASP A 21 -18.72 16.22 12.55
C ASP A 21 -19.06 16.52 14.04
N GLU A 22 -20.30 16.27 14.49
CA GLU A 22 -20.69 16.36 15.89
C GLU A 22 -19.98 15.31 16.76
N ILE A 23 -19.93 14.05 16.31
CA ILE A 23 -19.22 12.97 17.02
C ILE A 23 -17.73 13.32 17.15
N ARG A 24 -17.07 13.72 16.07
CA ARG A 24 -15.64 14.09 16.10
C ARG A 24 -15.36 15.26 17.03
N ARG A 25 -16.27 16.23 17.10
CA ARG A 25 -16.14 17.38 18.01
C ARG A 25 -16.33 16.99 19.48
N ALA A 26 -17.25 16.06 19.74
CA ALA A 26 -17.51 15.55 21.09
C ALA A 26 -16.44 14.56 21.57
N HIS A 27 -15.82 13.83 20.66
CA HIS A 27 -14.87 12.75 20.93
C HIS A 27 -13.64 12.85 20.01
N PRO A 28 -12.77 13.87 20.18
CA PRO A 28 -11.65 14.15 19.26
C PRO A 28 -10.58 13.04 19.22
N ASP A 29 -10.50 12.22 20.28
CA ASP A 29 -9.53 11.13 20.39
C ASP A 29 -10.03 9.80 19.77
N VAL A 30 -11.28 9.75 19.27
CA VAL A 30 -11.84 8.55 18.65
C VAL A 30 -11.52 8.55 17.15
N MET A 31 -10.86 7.50 16.69
CA MET A 31 -10.66 7.23 15.27
C MET A 31 -11.91 6.60 14.67
N ILE A 32 -12.39 7.13 13.56
CA ILE A 32 -13.58 6.64 12.87
C ILE A 32 -13.18 6.06 11.52
N GLU A 33 -13.50 4.79 11.30
CA GLU A 33 -13.32 4.12 10.03
C GLU A 33 -14.60 4.24 9.19
N ASN A 34 -14.43 4.61 7.92
CA ASN A 34 -15.48 4.51 6.93
C ASN A 34 -15.46 3.12 6.28
N CYS A 35 -16.59 2.45 6.30
CA CYS A 35 -16.76 1.17 5.64
C CYS A 35 -18.18 1.06 5.08
N SER A 36 -18.32 0.43 3.93
CA SER A 36 -19.60 0.03 3.37
C SER A 36 -19.32 -1.04 2.32
N SER A 37 -19.10 -2.28 2.76
CA SER A 37 -18.66 -3.41 1.92
C SER A 37 -17.41 -3.04 1.10
N GLY A 38 -16.44 -2.40 1.74
CA GLY A 38 -15.30 -1.76 1.12
C GLY A 38 -15.52 -0.28 0.81
N ALA A 39 -15.03 0.20 -0.31
CA ALA A 39 -14.94 1.61 -0.62
C ALA A 39 -16.19 2.24 -1.26
N MET A 40 -17.39 1.70 -1.08
CA MET A 40 -18.62 2.22 -1.69
C MET A 40 -18.98 3.65 -1.27
N ARG A 41 -18.45 4.13 -0.14
CA ARG A 41 -18.63 5.50 0.35
C ARG A 41 -17.32 6.28 0.41
N ALA A 42 -16.31 5.88 -0.34
CA ALA A 42 -15.03 6.56 -0.42
C ALA A 42 -15.11 7.79 -1.33
N ASP A 43 -16.01 8.70 -1.03
CA ASP A 43 -16.03 10.03 -1.64
C ASP A 43 -15.25 11.05 -0.79
N TYR A 44 -14.85 12.16 -1.39
CA TYR A 44 -14.04 13.17 -0.72
C TYR A 44 -14.75 13.82 0.48
N ALA A 45 -16.07 13.88 0.50
CA ALA A 45 -16.81 14.43 1.61
C ALA A 45 -16.71 13.53 2.86
N MET A 46 -16.73 12.21 2.67
CA MET A 46 -16.51 11.25 3.75
C MET A 46 -15.02 11.16 4.12
N LEU A 47 -14.11 11.06 3.15
CA LEU A 47 -12.67 10.98 3.39
C LEU A 47 -12.13 12.21 4.13
N SER A 48 -12.71 13.41 3.91
CA SER A 48 -12.31 14.62 4.63
C SER A 48 -12.71 14.64 6.12
N ARG A 49 -13.57 13.70 6.56
CA ARG A 49 -14.13 13.63 7.90
C ARG A 49 -13.69 12.40 8.69
N LEU A 50 -13.29 11.35 8.01
CA LEU A 50 -13.02 10.06 8.62
C LEU A 50 -11.53 9.72 8.54
N ASP A 51 -11.05 9.01 9.55
CA ASP A 51 -9.61 8.80 9.74
C ASP A 51 -9.08 7.65 8.90
N MET A 52 -9.93 6.67 8.61
CA MET A 52 -9.59 5.47 7.86
C MET A 52 -10.72 5.08 6.91
N GLN A 53 -10.37 4.42 5.83
CA GLN A 53 -11.27 3.88 4.83
C GLN A 53 -10.94 2.42 4.53
N SER A 54 -11.85 1.51 4.82
CA SER A 54 -11.75 0.13 4.33
C SER A 54 -11.85 0.11 2.80
N THR A 55 -10.89 -0.55 2.14
CA THR A 55 -10.80 -0.52 0.67
C THR A 55 -11.66 -1.58 -0.01
N SER A 56 -11.81 -2.76 0.59
CA SER A 56 -12.67 -3.83 0.07
C SER A 56 -12.78 -5.00 1.04
N ASP A 57 -13.89 -5.75 0.97
CA ASP A 57 -14.06 -7.05 1.63
C ASP A 57 -13.63 -8.23 0.74
N GLN A 58 -12.96 -7.97 -0.38
CA GLN A 58 -12.48 -9.01 -1.29
C GLN A 58 -11.44 -9.91 -0.62
N ALA A 59 -11.69 -11.21 -0.56
CA ALA A 59 -10.80 -12.19 0.07
C ALA A 59 -9.90 -12.94 -0.93
N ASP A 60 -10.16 -12.87 -2.24
CA ASP A 60 -9.26 -13.43 -3.25
C ASP A 60 -7.98 -12.55 -3.34
N PRO A 61 -6.79 -13.10 -3.04
CA PRO A 61 -5.56 -12.31 -2.99
C PRO A 61 -5.20 -11.65 -4.32
N SER A 62 -5.47 -12.34 -5.43
CA SER A 62 -5.13 -11.86 -6.78
C SER A 62 -5.99 -10.68 -7.19
N ILE A 63 -7.29 -10.71 -6.84
CA ILE A 63 -8.20 -9.59 -7.07
C ILE A 63 -7.88 -8.45 -6.10
N TYR A 64 -7.66 -8.79 -4.82
CA TYR A 64 -7.40 -7.79 -3.79
C TYR A 64 -6.10 -7.00 -4.04
N ALA A 65 -5.07 -7.61 -4.62
CA ALA A 65 -3.84 -6.91 -5.00
C ALA A 65 -4.12 -5.72 -5.95
N ALA A 66 -5.03 -5.88 -6.93
CA ALA A 66 -5.41 -4.79 -7.82
C ALA A 66 -6.18 -3.67 -7.08
N ILE A 67 -7.02 -4.04 -6.10
CA ILE A 67 -7.74 -3.08 -5.27
C ILE A 67 -6.76 -2.30 -4.40
N ALA A 68 -5.86 -2.98 -3.69
CA ALA A 68 -4.86 -2.36 -2.84
C ALA A 68 -3.92 -1.43 -3.63
N ALA A 69 -3.44 -1.88 -4.80
CA ALA A 69 -2.60 -1.09 -5.67
C ALA A 69 -3.33 0.13 -6.28
N GLY A 70 -4.65 0.02 -6.50
CA GLY A 70 -5.49 1.08 -7.06
C GLY A 70 -6.05 2.07 -6.04
N ALA A 71 -6.08 1.72 -4.76
CA ALA A 71 -6.72 2.55 -3.72
C ALA A 71 -6.13 3.96 -3.63
N GLY A 72 -4.83 4.12 -3.87
CA GLY A 72 -4.12 5.39 -3.85
C GLY A 72 -4.57 6.42 -4.88
N VAL A 73 -5.39 6.03 -5.87
CA VAL A 73 -5.99 6.98 -6.83
C VAL A 73 -6.98 7.94 -6.15
N ALA A 74 -7.64 7.50 -5.08
CA ALA A 74 -8.71 8.28 -4.43
C ALA A 74 -8.54 8.40 -2.90
N ILE A 75 -7.80 7.48 -2.27
CA ILE A 75 -7.67 7.38 -0.81
C ILE A 75 -6.21 7.60 -0.46
N LEU A 76 -5.93 8.53 0.47
CA LEU A 76 -4.57 8.76 0.92
C LEU A 76 -3.96 7.52 1.59
N PRO A 77 -2.66 7.26 1.47
CA PRO A 77 -2.02 6.07 2.03
C PRO A 77 -2.29 5.88 3.53
N GLU A 78 -2.28 6.96 4.29
CA GLU A 78 -2.56 6.97 5.72
C GLU A 78 -4.02 6.68 6.08
N GLN A 79 -4.93 6.71 5.10
CA GLN A 79 -6.35 6.36 5.27
C GLN A 79 -6.71 4.98 4.72
N GLN A 80 -5.87 4.38 3.85
CA GLN A 80 -6.17 3.12 3.16
C GLN A 80 -6.12 1.92 4.10
N GLY A 81 -7.25 1.47 4.61
CA GLY A 81 -7.38 0.21 5.33
C GLY A 81 -7.28 -0.98 4.37
N ASN A 82 -6.07 -1.54 4.24
CA ASN A 82 -5.78 -2.66 3.36
C ASN A 82 -5.55 -3.94 4.15
N TRP A 83 -6.22 -5.02 3.73
CA TRP A 83 -6.20 -6.30 4.41
C TRP A 83 -4.96 -7.12 4.08
N GLY A 84 -4.25 -7.60 5.11
CA GLY A 84 -3.23 -8.62 5.02
C GLY A 84 -3.80 -9.95 5.56
N TYR A 85 -4.31 -10.79 4.67
CA TYR A 85 -5.02 -12.04 5.02
C TYR A 85 -4.11 -13.24 5.29
N ALA A 86 -2.85 -13.07 5.63
CA ALA A 86 -1.95 -14.20 5.88
C ALA A 86 -2.55 -15.16 6.91
N GLN A 87 -2.50 -16.47 6.61
CA GLN A 87 -2.98 -17.54 7.47
C GLN A 87 -1.92 -18.64 7.60
N GLU A 88 -2.05 -19.51 8.61
CA GLU A 88 -1.09 -20.58 8.85
C GLU A 88 -1.01 -21.58 7.69
N GLU A 89 -2.17 -21.91 7.10
CA GLU A 89 -2.32 -22.93 6.06
C GLU A 89 -1.81 -22.49 4.69
N MET A 90 -1.57 -21.19 4.50
CA MET A 90 -1.04 -20.66 3.25
C MET A 90 0.40 -21.09 3.04
N ASP A 91 0.80 -21.33 1.79
CA ASP A 91 2.22 -21.36 1.45
C ASP A 91 2.88 -19.98 1.65
N ASP A 92 4.20 -19.94 1.64
CA ASP A 92 4.93 -18.69 1.96
C ASP A 92 4.73 -17.61 0.90
N GLU A 93 4.67 -17.96 -0.39
CA GLU A 93 4.41 -16.99 -1.46
C GLU A 93 3.01 -16.37 -1.32
N THR A 94 1.98 -17.17 -1.06
CA THR A 94 0.62 -16.67 -0.84
C THR A 94 0.55 -15.77 0.39
N ALA A 95 1.22 -16.14 1.48
CA ALA A 95 1.24 -15.33 2.69
C ALA A 95 1.97 -13.98 2.47
N VAL A 96 3.10 -13.99 1.78
CA VAL A 96 3.81 -12.76 1.39
C VAL A 96 2.97 -11.92 0.46
N PHE A 97 2.33 -12.55 -0.54
CA PHE A 97 1.47 -11.89 -1.51
C PHE A 97 0.34 -11.10 -0.84
N THR A 98 -0.33 -11.70 0.14
CA THR A 98 -1.42 -11.04 0.87
C THR A 98 -0.93 -9.93 1.80
N LEU A 99 0.18 -10.16 2.53
CA LEU A 99 0.73 -9.16 3.45
C LEU A 99 1.22 -7.92 2.70
N THR A 100 1.80 -8.10 1.51
CA THR A 100 2.26 -7.00 0.65
C THR A 100 1.14 -5.98 0.39
N ALA A 101 -0.12 -6.41 0.28
CA ALA A 101 -1.25 -5.53 0.01
C ALA A 101 -1.49 -4.48 1.13
N GLY A 102 -1.13 -4.79 2.37
CA GLY A 102 -1.41 -3.91 3.50
C GLY A 102 -0.27 -2.96 3.87
N VAL A 103 0.98 -3.30 3.53
CA VAL A 103 2.16 -2.65 4.12
C VAL A 103 2.27 -1.16 3.78
N LEU A 104 1.93 -0.76 2.57
CA LEU A 104 2.05 0.65 2.12
C LEU A 104 0.80 1.51 2.43
N GLY A 105 -0.25 0.93 3.02
CA GLY A 105 -1.43 1.62 3.53
C GLY A 105 -1.52 1.52 5.05
N ARG A 106 -2.74 1.34 5.59
CA ARG A 106 -3.00 0.89 6.95
C ARG A 106 -3.12 -0.63 6.93
N LEU A 107 -2.16 -1.33 7.47
CA LEU A 107 -2.15 -2.80 7.48
C LEU A 107 -3.21 -3.35 8.42
N TYR A 108 -4.26 -3.94 7.86
CA TYR A 108 -5.28 -4.67 8.61
C TYR A 108 -4.93 -6.16 8.62
N LEU A 109 -4.53 -6.68 9.77
CA LEU A 109 -4.24 -8.11 9.93
C LEU A 109 -5.54 -8.87 10.23
N SER A 110 -6.04 -9.64 9.26
CA SER A 110 -7.30 -10.38 9.38
C SER A 110 -7.17 -11.90 9.30
N GLY A 111 -5.97 -12.43 9.17
CA GLY A 111 -5.70 -13.86 9.37
C GLY A 111 -5.90 -14.28 10.83
N PHE A 112 -6.12 -15.55 11.09
CA PHE A 112 -6.25 -16.07 12.45
C PHE A 112 -4.91 -16.09 13.17
N ILE A 113 -4.39 -14.90 13.57
CA ILE A 113 -3.07 -14.73 14.20
C ILE A 113 -2.89 -15.65 15.41
N ASN A 114 -3.94 -15.87 16.18
CA ASN A 114 -3.93 -16.77 17.35
C ASN A 114 -3.77 -18.27 17.00
N ARG A 115 -3.77 -18.62 15.72
CA ARG A 115 -3.58 -19.99 15.21
C ARG A 115 -2.26 -20.16 14.49
N MET A 116 -1.49 -19.10 14.32
CA MET A 116 -0.22 -19.14 13.61
C MET A 116 0.89 -19.69 14.49
N GLY A 117 1.74 -20.54 13.92
CA GLY A 117 2.99 -20.97 14.53
C GLY A 117 4.05 -19.88 14.48
N ASP A 118 5.14 -20.08 15.22
CA ASP A 118 6.19 -19.04 15.41
C ASP A 118 6.78 -18.51 14.10
N ARG A 119 6.97 -19.37 13.12
CA ARG A 119 7.51 -19.00 11.81
C ARG A 119 6.56 -18.06 11.04
N ARG A 120 5.27 -18.37 10.99
CA ARG A 120 4.27 -17.52 10.34
C ARG A 120 4.10 -16.19 11.08
N LEU A 121 4.12 -16.23 12.40
CA LEU A 121 4.12 -15.02 13.22
C LEU A 121 5.37 -14.16 13.01
N ALA A 122 6.54 -14.77 12.77
CA ALA A 122 7.76 -14.02 12.45
C ALA A 122 7.58 -13.24 11.14
N LEU A 123 7.09 -13.88 10.08
CA LEU A 123 6.78 -13.20 8.81
C LEU A 123 5.77 -12.04 8.99
N VAL A 124 4.72 -12.23 9.80
CA VAL A 124 3.75 -11.17 10.10
C VAL A 124 4.41 -10.02 10.86
N ARG A 125 5.32 -10.32 11.81
CA ARG A 125 6.09 -9.29 12.53
C ARG A 125 6.99 -8.49 11.60
N ASP A 126 7.61 -9.13 10.60
CA ASP A 126 8.41 -8.43 9.58
C ASP A 126 7.56 -7.45 8.77
N ALA A 127 6.36 -7.89 8.34
CA ALA A 127 5.42 -7.02 7.66
C ALA A 127 4.99 -5.83 8.52
N VAL A 128 4.70 -6.05 9.81
CA VAL A 128 4.33 -5.00 10.77
C VAL A 128 5.51 -4.05 11.02
N ALA A 129 6.73 -4.57 11.12
CA ALA A 129 7.92 -3.76 11.33
C ALA A 129 8.18 -2.84 10.13
N LEU A 130 8.07 -3.37 8.91
CA LEU A 130 8.17 -2.57 7.69
C LEU A 130 7.04 -1.55 7.60
N HIS A 131 5.79 -1.96 7.86
CA HIS A 131 4.64 -1.06 7.87
C HIS A 131 4.84 0.13 8.83
N ARG A 132 5.34 -0.11 10.05
CA ARG A 132 5.62 0.96 11.01
C ARG A 132 6.66 1.94 10.48
N ARG A 133 7.72 1.44 9.85
CA ARG A 133 8.75 2.29 9.22
C ARG A 133 8.15 3.15 8.10
N VAL A 134 7.28 2.57 7.26
CA VAL A 134 6.55 3.31 6.22
C VAL A 134 5.63 4.37 6.83
N LEU A 135 4.93 4.05 7.93
CA LEU A 135 4.03 4.99 8.62
C LEU A 135 4.74 6.24 9.14
N ASP A 136 5.95 6.08 9.66
CA ASP A 136 6.74 7.21 10.20
C ASP A 136 7.09 8.23 9.09
N GLU A 137 7.12 7.78 7.83
CA GLU A 137 7.45 8.59 6.67
C GLU A 137 6.20 8.95 5.81
N GLN A 138 5.06 8.30 6.03
CA GLN A 138 3.88 8.31 5.14
C GLN A 138 3.30 9.71 4.90
N GLY A 139 3.34 10.59 5.90
CA GLY A 139 2.85 11.97 5.78
C GLY A 139 3.60 12.82 4.75
N HIS A 140 4.73 12.36 4.26
CA HIS A 140 5.59 13.04 3.27
C HIS A 140 5.65 12.28 1.94
N LEU A 141 4.95 11.15 1.84
CA LEU A 141 4.97 10.27 0.69
C LEU A 141 3.66 10.37 -0.10
N MET A 142 3.77 10.35 -1.41
CA MET A 142 2.65 10.38 -2.35
C MET A 142 2.54 9.06 -3.10
N PRO A 143 1.31 8.59 -3.39
CA PRO A 143 1.10 7.44 -4.26
C PRO A 143 1.69 7.68 -5.64
N TRP A 144 2.30 6.64 -6.20
CA TRP A 144 2.75 6.63 -7.59
C TRP A 144 2.72 5.23 -8.19
N TRP A 145 2.64 5.18 -9.50
CA TRP A 145 2.62 3.95 -10.29
C TRP A 145 3.73 4.05 -11.33
N PRO A 146 4.77 3.22 -11.23
CA PRO A 146 5.92 3.26 -12.16
C PRO A 146 5.62 2.73 -13.56
N ASP A 147 4.51 2.05 -13.70
CA ASP A 147 3.92 1.52 -14.92
C ASP A 147 2.51 2.10 -15.06
N ASP A 148 1.59 1.41 -15.71
CA ASP A 148 0.19 1.82 -15.81
C ASP A 148 -0.57 1.71 -14.47
N LEU A 149 -1.71 2.38 -14.38
CA LEU A 149 -2.65 2.20 -13.28
C LEU A 149 -3.08 0.73 -13.19
N PRO A 150 -3.32 0.21 -11.96
CA PRO A 150 -3.64 -1.20 -11.76
C PRO A 150 -4.88 -1.65 -12.54
N ASP A 151 -4.76 -2.77 -13.24
CA ASP A 151 -5.84 -3.44 -13.96
C ASP A 151 -6.19 -4.76 -13.26
N PHE A 152 -7.48 -5.07 -13.17
CA PHE A 152 -7.95 -6.34 -12.60
C PHE A 152 -7.46 -7.58 -13.35
N ASN A 153 -7.12 -7.47 -14.64
CA ASN A 153 -6.62 -8.55 -15.47
C ASN A 153 -5.11 -8.48 -15.74
N GLY A 154 -4.45 -7.40 -15.37
CA GLY A 154 -3.02 -7.20 -15.61
C GLY A 154 -2.18 -8.28 -14.93
N PRO A 155 -1.18 -8.86 -15.62
CA PRO A 155 -0.31 -9.90 -15.02
C PRO A 155 0.64 -9.34 -13.97
N TRP A 156 0.98 -8.08 -14.06
CA TRP A 156 1.81 -7.34 -13.12
C TRP A 156 1.05 -6.14 -12.56
N LEU A 157 1.31 -5.84 -11.31
CA LEU A 157 0.83 -4.65 -10.62
C LEU A 157 1.99 -4.04 -9.87
N ALA A 158 2.08 -2.71 -9.88
CA ALA A 158 3.05 -1.97 -9.10
C ALA A 158 2.38 -0.75 -8.45
N TYR A 159 2.66 -0.53 -7.19
CA TYR A 159 2.17 0.60 -6.41
C TYR A 159 3.26 1.06 -5.46
N GLY A 160 3.57 2.31 -5.48
CA GLY A 160 4.63 2.87 -4.65
C GLY A 160 4.23 4.11 -3.88
N LEU A 161 5.08 4.46 -2.94
CA LEU A 161 5.07 5.69 -2.18
C LEU A 161 6.40 6.40 -2.42
N ARG A 162 6.36 7.66 -2.88
CA ARG A 162 7.55 8.46 -3.20
C ARG A 162 7.44 9.87 -2.65
N HIS A 163 8.56 10.50 -2.41
CA HIS A 163 8.60 11.90 -2.03
C HIS A 163 8.20 12.80 -3.21
N ASN A 164 7.35 13.77 -2.94
CA ASN A 164 6.98 14.78 -3.92
C ASN A 164 7.65 16.12 -3.57
N HIS A 165 8.83 16.37 -4.13
CA HIS A 165 9.59 17.60 -3.90
C HIS A 165 8.78 18.88 -4.19
N ALA A 166 7.98 18.90 -5.25
CA ALA A 166 7.20 20.08 -5.61
C ALA A 166 6.11 20.40 -4.56
N ILE A 167 5.49 19.40 -3.97
CA ILE A 167 4.53 19.58 -2.87
C ILE A 167 5.27 19.91 -1.57
N ALA A 168 6.39 19.25 -1.30
CA ALA A 168 7.20 19.53 -0.13
C ALA A 168 7.66 21.01 -0.13
N GLU A 169 8.18 21.52 -1.23
CA GLU A 169 8.56 22.94 -1.36
C GLU A 169 7.38 23.90 -1.19
N ALA A 170 6.20 23.57 -1.75
CA ALA A 170 5.04 24.45 -1.75
C ALA A 170 4.29 24.47 -0.41
N VAL A 171 4.23 23.33 0.29
CA VAL A 171 3.37 23.16 1.48
C VAL A 171 4.20 23.01 2.76
N TYR A 172 5.40 22.45 2.65
CA TYR A 172 6.30 22.15 3.78
C TYR A 172 7.74 22.57 3.46
N PRO A 173 8.04 23.87 3.30
CA PRO A 173 9.38 24.34 2.90
C PRO A 173 10.48 23.88 3.86
N ASP A 174 10.18 23.73 5.15
CA ASP A 174 11.13 23.21 6.14
C ASP A 174 11.45 21.72 5.93
N VAL A 175 10.48 20.94 5.43
CA VAL A 175 10.66 19.54 5.07
C VAL A 175 11.44 19.42 3.77
N ALA A 176 11.15 20.25 2.77
CA ALA A 176 11.91 20.30 1.52
C ALA A 176 13.40 20.59 1.79
N ALA A 177 13.70 21.52 2.70
CA ALA A 177 15.07 21.83 3.11
C ALA A 177 15.77 20.68 3.84
N LEU A 178 15.02 19.83 4.55
CA LEU A 178 15.55 18.59 5.15
C LEU A 178 15.75 17.48 4.12
N MET A 179 15.04 17.54 3.01
CA MET A 179 15.17 16.58 1.89
C MET A 179 16.36 16.92 0.99
N ASP A 180 16.77 18.19 0.91
CA ASP A 180 17.96 18.63 0.17
C ASP A 180 19.24 18.12 0.87
N GLY A 181 19.79 17.02 0.33
CA GLY A 181 21.06 16.42 0.78
C GLY A 181 20.93 15.14 1.63
N ASN A 182 19.72 14.66 1.94
CA ASN A 182 19.52 13.36 2.57
C ASN A 182 19.18 12.28 1.54
N GLU A 183 19.53 11.03 1.84
CA GLU A 183 19.06 9.87 1.07
C GLU A 183 17.54 9.80 1.18
N HIS A 184 16.84 9.97 0.05
CA HIS A 184 15.39 9.79 0.01
C HIS A 184 15.08 8.32 -0.20
N VAL A 185 14.16 7.82 0.61
CA VAL A 185 13.70 6.44 0.51
C VAL A 185 12.28 6.44 -0.06
N GLU A 186 12.09 5.72 -1.14
CA GLU A 186 10.79 5.42 -1.73
C GLU A 186 10.47 3.93 -1.50
N TYR A 187 9.20 3.59 -1.47
CA TYR A 187 8.75 2.21 -1.32
C TYR A 187 7.94 1.77 -2.52
N LEU A 188 8.15 0.55 -2.98
CA LEU A 188 7.45 -0.01 -4.13
C LEU A 188 7.00 -1.44 -3.83
N ALA A 189 5.70 -1.66 -3.80
CA ALA A 189 5.08 -2.99 -3.77
C ALA A 189 4.81 -3.45 -5.20
N VAL A 190 5.24 -4.67 -5.53
CA VAL A 190 5.08 -5.27 -6.85
C VAL A 190 4.46 -6.66 -6.69
N TRP A 191 3.41 -6.92 -7.46
CA TRP A 191 2.76 -8.22 -7.56
C TRP A 191 2.85 -8.75 -8.98
N ARG A 192 3.26 -10.00 -9.10
CA ARG A 192 3.12 -10.79 -10.33
C ARG A 192 2.00 -11.81 -10.13
N ARG A 193 0.99 -11.75 -10.98
CA ARG A 193 -0.15 -12.68 -10.96
C ARG A 193 -0.03 -13.77 -12.04
N GLY A 194 0.86 -13.58 -13.01
CA GLY A 194 1.11 -14.51 -14.11
C GLY A 194 1.91 -13.85 -15.25
N GLY A 195 1.89 -14.45 -16.43
CA GLY A 195 2.56 -13.92 -17.61
C GLY A 195 4.09 -14.08 -17.58
N VAL A 196 4.81 -13.13 -18.17
CA VAL A 196 6.27 -13.11 -18.22
C VAL A 196 6.89 -13.09 -16.81
N ASP A 197 8.14 -13.50 -16.71
CA ASP A 197 8.86 -13.64 -15.44
C ASP A 197 9.57 -12.37 -14.98
N SER A 198 9.58 -11.33 -15.78
CA SER A 198 10.26 -10.07 -15.47
C SER A 198 9.44 -8.85 -15.84
N MET A 199 9.69 -7.75 -15.09
CA MET A 199 9.14 -6.42 -15.27
C MET A 199 10.26 -5.40 -15.35
N TYR A 200 10.10 -4.38 -16.20
CA TYR A 200 11.05 -3.27 -16.33
C TYR A 200 10.44 -2.02 -15.71
N LEU A 201 11.23 -1.32 -14.90
CA LEU A 201 10.82 -0.12 -14.18
C LEU A 201 11.72 1.04 -14.56
N GLN A 202 11.11 2.17 -14.96
CA GLN A 202 11.79 3.44 -15.16
C GLN A 202 11.81 4.20 -13.83
N LEU A 203 12.97 4.24 -13.15
CA LEU A 203 13.09 4.80 -11.81
C LEU A 203 13.88 6.11 -11.75
N GLY A 204 14.58 6.46 -12.83
CA GLY A 204 15.46 7.61 -12.85
C GLY A 204 16.91 7.28 -12.45
N HIS A 205 17.80 8.25 -12.75
CA HIS A 205 19.25 8.06 -12.65
C HIS A 205 19.72 7.81 -11.20
N GLY A 206 20.52 6.77 -11.04
CA GLY A 206 21.17 6.47 -9.78
C GLY A 206 20.28 5.79 -8.71
N ALA A 207 19.08 5.34 -9.10
CA ALA A 207 18.23 4.56 -8.20
C ALA A 207 18.96 3.29 -7.72
N HIS A 208 18.99 3.07 -6.42
CA HIS A 208 19.43 1.83 -5.80
C HIS A 208 18.20 1.08 -5.26
N VAL A 209 17.92 -0.10 -5.79
CA VAL A 209 16.72 -0.88 -5.49
C VAL A 209 17.09 -2.09 -4.63
N ARG A 210 16.45 -2.24 -3.49
CA ARG A 210 16.67 -3.34 -2.54
C ARG A 210 15.34 -3.95 -2.12
N GLN A 211 15.21 -5.28 -2.21
CA GLN A 211 14.06 -5.97 -1.62
C GLN A 211 14.09 -5.83 -0.10
N VAL A 212 12.95 -5.46 0.49
CA VAL A 212 12.78 -5.30 1.95
C VAL A 212 11.68 -6.18 2.53
N PHE A 213 10.79 -6.75 1.68
CA PHE A 213 9.80 -7.71 2.14
C PHE A 213 9.52 -8.80 1.08
N PRO A 214 9.46 -10.09 1.46
CA PRO A 214 9.98 -10.57 2.74
C PRO A 214 11.46 -10.20 2.87
N ASP A 215 11.95 -10.03 4.11
CA ASP A 215 13.32 -9.59 4.36
C ASP A 215 14.32 -10.69 3.95
N PRO A 216 15.19 -10.44 2.95
CA PRO A 216 16.22 -11.41 2.57
C PRO A 216 17.22 -11.75 3.69
N GLY A 217 17.34 -10.88 4.70
CA GLY A 217 18.14 -11.11 5.90
C GLY A 217 17.51 -12.11 6.88
N GLN A 218 16.23 -12.47 6.70
CA GLN A 218 15.46 -13.40 7.53
C GLN A 218 14.84 -14.52 6.69
N PRO A 219 15.64 -15.30 5.92
CA PRO A 219 15.10 -16.26 4.95
C PRO A 219 14.26 -17.36 5.60
N ASP A 220 14.48 -17.66 6.88
CA ASP A 220 13.75 -18.70 7.61
C ASP A 220 12.31 -18.30 7.94
N HIS A 221 11.95 -17.02 7.87
CA HIS A 221 10.57 -16.57 8.10
C HIS A 221 9.63 -16.93 6.95
N ALA A 222 10.14 -16.97 5.72
CA ALA A 222 9.40 -17.38 4.54
C ALA A 222 10.32 -18.11 3.52
N PRO A 223 10.82 -19.31 3.83
CA PRO A 223 11.82 -20.01 3.00
C PRO A 223 11.30 -20.35 1.60
N GLY A 224 9.99 -20.49 1.43
CA GLY A 224 9.35 -20.71 0.13
C GLY A 224 9.26 -19.45 -0.73
N ALA A 225 9.40 -18.26 -0.15
CA ALA A 225 9.30 -16.98 -0.86
C ALA A 225 10.71 -16.42 -1.17
N ARG A 226 11.38 -17.01 -2.15
CA ARG A 226 12.76 -16.65 -2.51
C ARG A 226 12.87 -15.21 -3.02
N PRO A 227 13.98 -14.48 -2.72
CA PRO A 227 14.20 -13.13 -3.23
C PRO A 227 14.12 -13.06 -4.76
N TRP A 228 13.59 -11.94 -5.28
CA TRP A 228 13.64 -11.65 -6.71
C TRP A 228 15.02 -11.11 -7.09
N THR A 229 15.39 -11.28 -8.37
CA THR A 229 16.59 -10.67 -8.91
C THR A 229 16.29 -9.22 -9.29
N VAL A 230 17.18 -8.32 -8.86
CA VAL A 230 17.18 -6.90 -9.23
C VAL A 230 18.40 -6.63 -10.09
N GLU A 231 18.20 -6.13 -11.30
CA GLU A 231 19.29 -5.86 -12.26
C GLU A 231 19.12 -4.50 -12.91
N HIS A 232 20.15 -3.67 -12.85
CA HIS A 232 20.21 -2.43 -13.62
C HIS A 232 20.57 -2.76 -15.07
N VAL A 233 19.63 -2.53 -15.99
CA VAL A 233 19.86 -2.75 -17.45
C VAL A 233 20.45 -1.52 -18.12
N ASP A 234 20.18 -0.35 -17.56
CA ASP A 234 20.80 0.94 -17.89
C ASP A 234 20.72 1.88 -16.65
N PRO A 235 21.26 3.13 -16.69
CA PRO A 235 21.28 4.02 -15.55
C PRO A 235 19.91 4.38 -14.96
N ASP A 236 18.85 4.30 -15.76
CA ASP A 236 17.49 4.73 -15.38
C ASP A 236 16.49 3.57 -15.29
N THR A 237 16.89 2.37 -15.76
CA THR A 237 16.00 1.21 -15.87
C THR A 237 16.47 0.05 -15.02
N VAL A 238 15.56 -0.47 -14.23
CA VAL A 238 15.73 -1.68 -13.42
C VAL A 238 14.84 -2.80 -13.92
N ARG A 239 15.40 -4.01 -14.05
CA ARG A 239 14.66 -5.24 -14.31
C ARG A 239 14.47 -6.01 -12.99
N LEU A 240 13.22 -6.29 -12.66
CA LEU A 240 12.84 -7.21 -11.59
C LEU A 240 12.50 -8.56 -12.21
N THR A 241 13.11 -9.65 -11.74
CA THR A 241 12.81 -11.00 -12.21
C THR A 241 12.39 -11.88 -11.04
N VAL A 242 11.25 -12.57 -11.19
CA VAL A 242 10.76 -13.47 -10.15
C VAL A 242 11.64 -14.70 -9.98
N ALA A 243 11.68 -15.25 -8.78
CA ALA A 243 12.43 -16.48 -8.50
C ALA A 243 11.70 -17.76 -8.95
N ASP A 244 10.38 -17.67 -9.12
CA ASP A 244 9.51 -18.78 -9.55
C ASP A 244 8.39 -18.23 -10.44
N SER A 245 8.37 -18.61 -11.71
CA SER A 245 7.36 -18.17 -12.68
C SER A 245 6.08 -19.01 -12.70
N GLU A 246 6.05 -20.10 -11.94
CA GLU A 246 4.90 -21.02 -11.92
C GLU A 246 3.76 -20.51 -11.01
N ARG A 247 4.04 -19.56 -10.11
CA ARG A 247 3.07 -19.07 -9.12
C ARG A 247 3.00 -17.54 -9.07
N PRO A 248 1.83 -17.00 -8.63
CA PRO A 248 1.75 -15.62 -8.21
C PRO A 248 2.75 -15.32 -7.07
N SER A 249 3.35 -14.17 -7.09
CA SER A 249 4.30 -13.74 -6.06
C SER A 249 4.31 -12.22 -5.92
N ALA A 250 4.74 -11.72 -4.76
CA ALA A 250 4.83 -10.29 -4.49
C ALA A 250 6.05 -9.95 -3.64
N ARG A 251 6.59 -8.75 -3.84
CA ARG A 251 7.73 -8.22 -3.05
C ARG A 251 7.56 -6.73 -2.81
N ILE A 252 8.17 -6.25 -1.73
CA ILE A 252 8.30 -4.82 -1.51
C ILE A 252 9.77 -4.46 -1.62
N PHE A 253 10.02 -3.38 -2.34
CA PHE A 253 11.34 -2.81 -2.57
C PHE A 253 11.44 -1.43 -1.92
N GLU A 254 12.62 -1.14 -1.45
CA GLU A 254 13.06 0.18 -1.06
C GLU A 254 13.94 0.73 -2.18
N ILE A 255 13.70 1.96 -2.55
CA ILE A 255 14.42 2.67 -3.61
C ILE A 255 15.07 3.87 -2.95
N SER A 256 16.38 3.97 -3.04
CA SER A 256 17.13 5.13 -2.56
C SER A 256 17.92 5.74 -3.70
N TYR A 257 18.13 7.04 -3.62
CA TYR A 257 18.91 7.82 -4.58
C TYR A 257 20.09 8.40 -3.84
N ARG A 258 21.30 8.17 -4.32
CA ARG A 258 22.49 8.80 -3.74
C ARG A 258 22.54 10.25 -4.17
N ALA A 259 22.73 11.15 -3.23
CA ALA A 259 23.09 12.53 -3.54
C ALA A 259 24.36 12.54 -4.40
N GLN A 260 24.29 13.23 -5.54
CA GLN A 260 25.44 13.44 -6.43
C GLN A 260 26.42 14.44 -5.84
#